data_a78a2192e9061c6f68c5d0fb6764413c
#
_entry.id   a78a2192e9061c6f68c5d0fb6764413c
#
_cell.length_a   1.000
_cell.length_b   1.000
_cell.length_c   1.000
_cell.angle_alpha   90.00
_cell.angle_beta   90.00
_cell.angle_gamma   90.00
#
_symmetry.space_group_name_H-M   'P 1'
#
loop_
_entity.id
_entity.type
_entity.pdbx_description
1 polymer ?
#
loop_
_entity_poly.entity_id
_entity_poly.type
_entity_poly.pdbx_seq_one_letter_code
_entity_poly.pdbx_strand_id
1 'polypeptide(L)'
;MSKTGTIYGINGPVIYLAGNTGFKMSEMVYVGKEKLVGEVISLDKDRTTIQVYEETSGLKPGEIVEASGEAVSVTLAPGILDNIFDGIERPLERIAENAGAFITRGISVDSLDMEKLWDTKLVVNEGDILHGGDIYAQVQETRAIVHKCMVPPDLTGTVTFVASDGEHAIKDHMITLRLDDGTEKQLTMIQRWPIRVPRPVHDRIPACVPLVTGQRILDTMFPIAKGGTAAIPGGFGTGKTMTQHQIAKWSDADIIIYIGCGERGNEMTQVLEEFSELVDPKSGNPLMDRTTLIANTSNMPVAAREASIYTGLTLAEYYRDMGYDVAIMADSTSRWAEALRELSGRLEEMPAEEGFPAYLASRLSAFYERAGMMHNLNGTDGSVTIIGAVSPQGGDFSEPVTQNTKRFVRCFWGLDKSLAYARHFPAIHWLTSYSEYLTDLGGWYRDHVSPNFVDYRNRLIAILNQESNLMEIVKLIGGDVLPDDQKLTLEIARVIRLGFLQQNAFHKDDTCVSMEKQFKMMEVILYLYQKSRELVARGMPMSVLKAEGIFEKVIAIKYDVPNDNLQLLDLYRKQIDDFYEAVLEKNA
;
A
#
# COMPACT_ATOMS: atom_id res chain seq x y z
N MET A 1 -2.50 -40.64 13.38
CA MET A 1 -1.04 -40.77 13.14
C MET A 1 -0.65 -39.62 12.25
N SER A 2 0.33 -38.80 12.66
CA SER A 2 0.88 -37.75 11.82
C SER A 2 1.46 -38.35 10.54
N LYS A 3 1.14 -37.78 9.39
CA LYS A 3 1.72 -38.23 8.13
C LYS A 3 3.19 -37.80 8.10
N THR A 4 4.07 -38.67 7.66
CA THR A 4 5.51 -38.43 7.61
C THR A 4 6.06 -38.77 6.24
N GLY A 5 7.11 -38.07 5.82
CA GLY A 5 7.88 -38.36 4.62
C GLY A 5 9.38 -38.31 4.92
N THR A 6 10.19 -38.83 4.04
CA THR A 6 11.65 -38.83 4.19
C THR A 6 12.30 -38.03 3.08
N ILE A 7 13.19 -37.13 3.45
CA ILE A 7 13.94 -36.29 2.50
C ILE A 7 14.84 -37.19 1.65
N TYR A 8 14.68 -37.08 0.35
CA TYR A 8 15.54 -37.78 -0.61
C TYR A 8 16.48 -36.84 -1.36
N GLY A 9 16.09 -35.57 -1.54
CA GLY A 9 16.89 -34.57 -2.23
C GLY A 9 16.66 -33.17 -1.69
N ILE A 10 17.68 -32.29 -1.80
CA ILE A 10 17.67 -30.92 -1.34
C ILE A 10 18.27 -30.03 -2.44
N ASN A 11 17.57 -28.99 -2.84
CA ASN A 11 18.02 -27.97 -3.81
C ASN A 11 17.73 -26.55 -3.29
N GLY A 12 18.65 -26.02 -2.48
CA GLY A 12 18.41 -24.74 -1.80
C GLY A 12 17.16 -24.78 -0.91
N PRO A 13 16.21 -23.86 -1.06
CA PRO A 13 14.99 -23.83 -0.25
C PRO A 13 13.98 -24.92 -0.63
N VAL A 14 14.24 -25.73 -1.67
CA VAL A 14 13.34 -26.78 -2.14
C VAL A 14 13.85 -28.15 -1.71
N ILE A 15 12.98 -28.94 -1.09
CA ILE A 15 13.27 -30.31 -0.73
C ILE A 15 12.31 -31.30 -1.42
N TYR A 16 12.78 -32.47 -1.66
CA TYR A 16 12.05 -33.54 -2.34
C TYR A 16 11.90 -34.75 -1.42
N LEU A 17 10.66 -35.25 -1.34
CA LEU A 17 10.35 -36.52 -0.68
C LEU A 17 10.01 -37.56 -1.73
N ALA A 18 10.42 -38.81 -1.50
CA ALA A 18 10.11 -39.92 -2.39
C ALA A 18 8.65 -40.37 -2.21
N GLY A 19 7.95 -40.55 -3.31
CA GLY A 19 6.60 -41.10 -3.36
C GLY A 19 5.49 -40.18 -2.88
N ASN A 20 4.29 -40.77 -2.84
CA ASN A 20 3.11 -40.08 -2.29
C ASN A 20 3.08 -40.25 -0.76
N THR A 21 3.39 -39.17 -0.07
CA THR A 21 3.41 -39.09 1.40
C THR A 21 2.02 -38.95 2.02
N GLY A 22 0.97 -38.74 1.19
CA GLY A 22 -0.38 -38.46 1.64
C GLY A 22 -0.56 -37.04 2.19
N PHE A 23 0.40 -36.15 2.00
CA PHE A 23 0.28 -34.73 2.29
C PHE A 23 -0.74 -34.08 1.35
N LYS A 24 -1.23 -32.88 1.72
CA LYS A 24 -2.12 -32.08 0.88
C LYS A 24 -1.35 -30.94 0.22
N MET A 25 -1.85 -30.43 -0.91
CA MET A 25 -1.34 -29.18 -1.49
C MET A 25 -1.46 -28.03 -0.51
N SER A 26 -0.43 -27.19 -0.45
CA SER A 26 -0.31 -26.06 0.46
C SER A 26 -0.33 -26.41 1.95
N GLU A 27 -0.15 -27.69 2.30
CA GLU A 27 -0.05 -28.12 3.69
C GLU A 27 1.27 -27.64 4.29
N MET A 28 1.20 -27.06 5.49
CA MET A 28 2.37 -26.73 6.28
C MET A 28 3.01 -28.00 6.81
N VAL A 29 4.33 -28.06 6.77
CA VAL A 29 5.12 -29.19 7.23
C VAL A 29 6.29 -28.75 8.09
N TYR A 30 6.75 -29.64 8.96
CA TYR A 30 7.94 -29.46 9.77
C TYR A 30 9.07 -30.34 9.24
N VAL A 31 10.17 -29.71 8.84
CA VAL A 31 11.25 -30.32 8.09
C VAL A 31 12.46 -30.60 9.00
N GLY A 32 12.88 -31.85 9.02
CA GLY A 32 14.09 -32.26 9.73
C GLY A 32 14.00 -32.24 11.25
N LYS A 33 15.13 -32.42 11.91
CA LYS A 33 15.22 -32.45 13.38
C LYS A 33 14.97 -31.09 14.01
N GLU A 34 15.30 -30.01 13.30
CA GLU A 34 15.13 -28.64 13.75
C GLU A 34 13.70 -28.13 13.52
N LYS A 35 12.83 -28.94 12.88
CA LYS A 35 11.43 -28.60 12.59
C LYS A 35 11.25 -27.30 11.81
N LEU A 36 12.06 -27.12 10.76
CA LEU A 36 11.95 -25.95 9.90
C LEU A 36 10.59 -25.91 9.23
N VAL A 37 10.00 -24.71 9.15
CA VAL A 37 8.68 -24.54 8.54
C VAL A 37 8.78 -24.64 7.02
N GLY A 38 7.92 -25.44 6.41
CA GLY A 38 7.81 -25.61 4.97
C GLY A 38 6.37 -25.74 4.49
N GLU A 39 6.17 -25.65 3.19
CA GLU A 39 4.89 -25.80 2.51
C GLU A 39 5.00 -26.79 1.35
N VAL A 40 4.00 -27.64 1.20
CA VAL A 40 3.90 -28.55 0.06
C VAL A 40 3.47 -27.76 -1.18
N ILE A 41 4.34 -27.66 -2.18
CA ILE A 41 4.11 -26.85 -3.39
C ILE A 41 3.82 -27.68 -4.65
N SER A 42 4.16 -28.98 -4.65
CA SER A 42 3.79 -29.90 -5.73
C SER A 42 3.67 -31.32 -5.21
N LEU A 43 2.70 -32.03 -5.74
CA LEU A 43 2.43 -33.43 -5.47
C LEU A 43 2.37 -34.22 -6.79
N ASP A 44 3.41 -34.94 -7.08
CA ASP A 44 3.47 -35.87 -8.21
C ASP A 44 3.33 -37.33 -7.73
N LYS A 45 3.11 -38.22 -8.66
CA LYS A 45 2.94 -39.64 -8.34
C LYS A 45 4.14 -40.23 -7.58
N ASP A 46 5.34 -39.80 -7.97
CA ASP A 46 6.60 -40.35 -7.48
C ASP A 46 7.40 -39.38 -6.59
N ARG A 47 6.90 -38.16 -6.41
CA ARG A 47 7.61 -37.09 -5.71
C ARG A 47 6.67 -36.10 -5.03
N THR A 48 6.97 -35.73 -3.79
CA THR A 48 6.40 -34.59 -3.08
C THR A 48 7.46 -33.50 -3.00
N THR A 49 7.14 -32.28 -3.45
CA THR A 49 8.04 -31.13 -3.43
C THR A 49 7.60 -30.15 -2.34
N ILE A 50 8.54 -29.73 -1.52
CA ILE A 50 8.31 -28.84 -0.39
C ILE A 50 9.22 -27.63 -0.51
N GLN A 51 8.67 -26.46 -0.29
CA GLN A 51 9.37 -25.19 -0.15
C GLN A 51 9.59 -24.90 1.33
N VAL A 52 10.84 -24.68 1.75
CA VAL A 52 11.19 -24.38 3.15
C VAL A 52 11.36 -22.88 3.32
N TYR A 53 10.74 -22.33 4.34
CA TYR A 53 10.74 -20.90 4.65
C TYR A 53 11.96 -20.44 5.45
N GLU A 54 12.80 -21.35 5.85
CA GLU A 54 14.00 -21.10 6.62
C GLU A 54 15.26 -21.59 5.87
N GLU A 55 16.43 -21.26 6.41
CA GLU A 55 17.73 -21.69 5.87
C GLU A 55 17.84 -23.22 5.94
N THR A 56 18.07 -23.87 4.81
CA THR A 56 18.15 -25.33 4.68
C THR A 56 19.56 -25.89 4.85
N SER A 57 20.58 -25.04 5.05
CA SER A 57 21.94 -25.49 5.26
C SER A 57 22.03 -26.41 6.49
N GLY A 58 22.61 -27.60 6.32
CA GLY A 58 22.71 -28.60 7.38
C GLY A 58 21.65 -29.71 7.36
N LEU A 59 20.53 -29.53 6.61
CA LEU A 59 19.59 -30.64 6.35
C LEU A 59 20.28 -31.74 5.55
N LYS A 60 19.86 -32.99 5.78
CA LYS A 60 20.43 -34.16 5.12
C LYS A 60 19.34 -35.06 4.53
N PRO A 61 19.60 -35.72 3.39
CA PRO A 61 18.77 -36.83 2.96
C PRO A 61 18.63 -37.88 4.05
N GLY A 62 17.44 -38.43 4.21
CA GLY A 62 17.09 -39.36 5.28
C GLY A 62 16.41 -38.72 6.50
N GLU A 63 16.41 -37.41 6.62
CA GLU A 63 15.65 -36.75 7.68
C GLU A 63 14.13 -36.78 7.41
N ILE A 64 13.37 -36.73 8.49
CA ILE A 64 11.90 -36.85 8.46
C ILE A 64 11.25 -35.51 8.29
N VAL A 65 10.16 -35.47 7.53
CA VAL A 65 9.24 -34.36 7.40
C VAL A 65 7.88 -34.77 7.97
N GLU A 66 7.32 -33.96 8.83
CA GLU A 66 6.04 -34.19 9.50
C GLU A 66 4.97 -33.23 9.00
N ALA A 67 3.77 -33.72 8.69
CA ALA A 67 2.62 -32.90 8.32
C ALA A 67 2.04 -32.20 9.55
N SER A 68 1.68 -30.91 9.40
CA SER A 68 0.92 -30.18 10.43
C SER A 68 -0.57 -30.49 10.41
N GLY A 69 -1.11 -30.89 9.25
CA GLY A 69 -2.54 -31.07 9.02
C GLY A 69 -3.26 -29.81 8.53
N GLU A 70 -2.61 -28.67 8.57
CA GLU A 70 -3.16 -27.34 8.21
C GLU A 70 -2.33 -26.69 7.10
N ALA A 71 -2.93 -25.74 6.38
CA ALA A 71 -2.19 -24.90 5.44
C ALA A 71 -1.34 -23.86 6.18
N VAL A 72 -0.35 -23.28 5.49
CA VAL A 72 0.41 -22.14 6.03
C VAL A 72 -0.55 -20.98 6.32
N SER A 73 -0.67 -20.62 7.58
CA SER A 73 -1.69 -19.72 8.09
C SER A 73 -1.09 -18.66 9.01
N VAL A 74 -1.73 -17.50 9.07
CA VAL A 74 -1.44 -16.45 10.05
C VAL A 74 -2.35 -16.56 11.26
N THR A 75 -1.90 -16.02 12.37
CA THR A 75 -2.63 -15.92 13.63
C THR A 75 -3.28 -14.54 13.72
N LEU A 76 -4.60 -14.50 13.68
CA LEU A 76 -5.38 -13.27 13.66
C LEU A 76 -6.02 -13.04 15.03
N ALA A 77 -5.56 -12.03 15.77
CA ALA A 77 -6.04 -11.69 17.11
C ALA A 77 -5.56 -10.27 17.49
N PRO A 78 -6.00 -9.69 18.62
CA PRO A 78 -5.42 -8.45 19.14
C PRO A 78 -3.90 -8.57 19.37
N GLY A 79 -3.15 -7.52 18.98
CA GLY A 79 -1.69 -7.48 19.11
C GLY A 79 -0.94 -7.58 17.78
N ILE A 80 -1.64 -7.53 16.65
CA ILE A 80 -1.03 -7.46 15.30
C ILE A 80 -0.48 -6.05 15.05
N LEU A 81 -1.23 -5.00 15.43
CA LEU A 81 -0.77 -3.62 15.30
C LEU A 81 0.37 -3.32 16.27
N ASP A 82 1.18 -2.31 15.95
CA ASP A 82 2.38 -1.93 16.68
C ASP A 82 3.41 -3.07 16.77
N ASN A 83 3.44 -3.95 15.78
CA ASN A 83 4.32 -5.11 15.75
C ASN A 83 5.09 -5.22 14.43
N ILE A 84 6.21 -5.94 14.47
CA ILE A 84 7.10 -6.15 13.34
C ILE A 84 7.27 -7.65 13.15
N PHE A 85 6.81 -8.15 12.00
CA PHE A 85 6.87 -9.56 11.65
C PHE A 85 7.85 -9.82 10.50
N ASP A 86 8.31 -11.06 10.40
CA ASP A 86 8.94 -11.56 9.19
C ASP A 86 7.90 -12.04 8.15
N GLY A 87 8.37 -12.62 7.04
CA GLY A 87 7.50 -13.05 5.94
C GLY A 87 6.48 -14.14 6.28
N ILE A 88 6.63 -14.85 7.39
CA ILE A 88 5.73 -15.92 7.87
C ILE A 88 5.15 -15.61 9.25
N GLU A 89 5.00 -14.31 9.58
CA GLU A 89 4.41 -13.82 10.82
C GLU A 89 5.18 -14.20 12.11
N ARG A 90 6.51 -14.33 12.05
CA ARG A 90 7.29 -14.45 13.28
C ARG A 90 7.64 -13.06 13.81
N PRO A 91 7.37 -12.75 15.10
CA PRO A 91 7.61 -11.43 15.67
C PRO A 91 9.12 -11.19 15.87
N LEU A 92 9.69 -10.25 15.14
CA LEU A 92 11.14 -10.02 15.10
C LEU A 92 11.71 -9.52 16.43
N GLU A 93 10.99 -8.70 17.16
CA GLU A 93 11.42 -8.22 18.48
C GLU A 93 11.54 -9.37 19.50
N ARG A 94 10.53 -10.23 19.57
CA ARG A 94 10.55 -11.39 20.47
C ARG A 94 11.61 -12.43 20.05
N ILE A 95 11.87 -12.56 18.74
CA ILE A 95 13.00 -13.40 18.28
C ILE A 95 14.32 -12.81 18.74
N ALA A 96 14.51 -11.49 18.65
CA ALA A 96 15.73 -10.81 19.08
C ALA A 96 15.96 -10.94 20.60
N GLU A 97 14.91 -10.89 21.41
CA GLU A 97 14.98 -11.11 22.85
C GLU A 97 15.42 -12.54 23.18
N ASN A 98 14.94 -13.55 22.44
CA ASN A 98 15.20 -14.96 22.71
C ASN A 98 16.51 -15.48 22.09
N ALA A 99 16.87 -15.02 20.90
CA ALA A 99 17.98 -15.54 20.10
C ALA A 99 19.11 -14.54 19.86
N GLY A 100 18.93 -13.26 20.27
CA GLY A 100 19.90 -12.20 19.99
C GLY A 100 19.80 -11.65 18.56
N ALA A 101 20.91 -11.11 18.04
CA ALA A 101 20.94 -10.38 16.76
C ALA A 101 20.73 -11.26 15.50
N PHE A 102 20.71 -12.58 15.63
CA PHE A 102 20.58 -13.51 14.50
C PHE A 102 19.38 -14.41 14.69
N ILE A 103 18.59 -14.58 13.63
CA ILE A 103 17.48 -15.54 13.60
C ILE A 103 18.08 -16.95 13.54
N THR A 104 17.91 -17.72 14.61
CA THR A 104 18.32 -19.11 14.64
C THR A 104 17.28 -20.00 13.96
N ARG A 105 17.76 -21.03 13.24
CA ARG A 105 16.89 -21.98 12.53
C ARG A 105 16.01 -22.75 13.51
N GLY A 106 14.78 -23.03 13.07
CA GLY A 106 13.83 -23.81 13.86
C GLY A 106 13.35 -23.12 15.13
N ILE A 107 13.59 -21.80 15.27
CA ILE A 107 13.05 -21.04 16.40
C ILE A 107 11.53 -20.99 16.32
N SER A 108 10.88 -21.53 17.34
CA SER A 108 9.43 -21.50 17.50
C SER A 108 9.08 -20.42 18.52
N VAL A 109 8.46 -19.34 18.04
CA VAL A 109 7.94 -18.26 18.87
C VAL A 109 6.50 -18.03 18.44
N ASP A 110 5.60 -17.88 19.41
CA ASP A 110 4.21 -17.52 19.10
C ASP A 110 4.16 -16.19 18.36
N SER A 111 3.36 -16.10 17.31
CA SER A 111 3.23 -14.91 16.49
C SER A 111 2.76 -13.70 17.30
N LEU A 112 1.88 -13.94 18.27
CA LEU A 112 1.33 -12.91 19.15
C LEU A 112 1.61 -13.25 20.62
N ASP A 113 1.45 -12.27 21.50
CA ASP A 113 1.63 -12.45 22.94
C ASP A 113 0.41 -13.18 23.53
N MET A 114 0.59 -14.44 23.88
CA MET A 114 -0.46 -15.31 24.42
C MET A 114 -0.85 -14.99 25.87
N GLU A 115 0.01 -14.26 26.60
CA GLU A 115 -0.19 -13.98 28.02
C GLU A 115 -0.65 -12.53 28.30
N LYS A 116 -0.54 -11.65 27.28
CA LYS A 116 -0.99 -10.26 27.41
C LYS A 116 -2.48 -10.21 27.68
N LEU A 117 -2.86 -9.49 28.73
CA LEU A 117 -4.25 -9.25 29.09
C LEU A 117 -4.80 -8.03 28.33
N TRP A 118 -6.00 -8.20 27.82
CA TRP A 118 -6.73 -7.19 27.07
C TRP A 118 -8.07 -6.90 27.76
N ASP A 119 -8.38 -5.62 27.93
CA ASP A 119 -9.70 -5.20 28.39
C ASP A 119 -10.72 -5.48 27.28
N THR A 120 -11.55 -6.49 27.52
CA THR A 120 -12.45 -7.08 26.53
C THR A 120 -13.88 -6.82 26.90
N LYS A 121 -14.65 -6.30 25.95
CA LYS A 121 -16.09 -6.08 26.06
C LYS A 121 -16.84 -7.04 25.15
N LEU A 122 -17.67 -7.89 25.74
CA LEU A 122 -18.55 -8.78 24.99
C LEU A 122 -19.79 -7.99 24.49
N VAL A 123 -20.20 -8.23 23.23
CA VAL A 123 -21.32 -7.51 22.59
C VAL A 123 -22.46 -8.44 22.21
N VAL A 124 -22.44 -9.68 22.68
CA VAL A 124 -23.44 -10.73 22.43
C VAL A 124 -23.94 -11.33 23.72
N ASN A 125 -25.09 -11.99 23.67
CA ASN A 125 -25.72 -12.66 24.80
C ASN A 125 -25.95 -14.14 24.52
N GLU A 126 -26.10 -14.93 25.58
CA GLU A 126 -26.55 -16.31 25.44
C GLU A 126 -27.91 -16.38 24.74
N GLY A 127 -28.04 -17.27 23.78
CA GLY A 127 -29.22 -17.41 22.94
C GLY A 127 -29.20 -16.66 21.62
N ASP A 128 -28.26 -15.75 21.41
CA ASP A 128 -28.08 -15.06 20.12
C ASP A 128 -27.64 -16.06 19.04
N ILE A 129 -28.10 -15.86 17.82
CA ILE A 129 -27.66 -16.62 16.65
C ILE A 129 -26.61 -15.77 15.94
N LEU A 130 -25.41 -16.33 15.79
CA LEU A 130 -24.29 -15.67 15.13
C LEU A 130 -23.94 -16.40 13.83
N HIS A 131 -23.57 -15.61 12.83
CA HIS A 131 -23.09 -16.06 11.53
C HIS A 131 -21.59 -15.74 11.38
N GLY A 132 -20.95 -16.38 10.42
CA GLY A 132 -19.56 -16.07 10.09
C GLY A 132 -19.35 -14.58 9.82
N GLY A 133 -18.36 -13.99 10.49
CA GLY A 133 -18.06 -12.56 10.44
C GLY A 133 -18.72 -11.71 11.52
N ASP A 134 -19.78 -12.18 12.20
CA ASP A 134 -20.44 -11.42 13.26
C ASP A 134 -19.45 -11.10 14.40
N ILE A 135 -19.56 -9.87 14.92
CA ILE A 135 -18.68 -9.37 15.99
C ILE A 135 -19.23 -9.83 17.33
N TYR A 136 -18.45 -10.54 18.13
CA TYR A 136 -18.86 -11.00 19.45
C TYR A 136 -18.13 -10.29 20.61
N ALA A 137 -16.96 -9.67 20.34
CA ALA A 137 -16.23 -8.92 21.36
C ALA A 137 -15.46 -7.73 20.74
N GLN A 138 -15.14 -6.76 21.56
CA GLN A 138 -14.34 -5.59 21.22
C GLN A 138 -13.20 -5.43 22.22
N VAL A 139 -12.02 -5.07 21.71
CA VAL A 139 -10.79 -4.90 22.49
C VAL A 139 -10.10 -3.62 22.04
N GLN A 140 -9.67 -2.77 22.97
CA GLN A 140 -8.82 -1.63 22.62
C GLN A 140 -7.40 -2.14 22.33
N GLU A 141 -7.09 -2.37 21.04
CA GLU A 141 -5.80 -2.95 20.63
C GLU A 141 -4.67 -1.93 20.75
N THR A 142 -4.89 -0.73 20.22
CA THR A 142 -4.00 0.43 20.38
C THR A 142 -4.81 1.66 20.76
N ARG A 143 -4.15 2.79 20.99
CA ARG A 143 -4.86 4.05 21.32
C ARG A 143 -5.78 4.52 20.18
N ALA A 144 -5.47 4.11 18.95
CA ALA A 144 -6.19 4.54 17.74
C ALA A 144 -7.25 3.52 17.28
N ILE A 145 -7.07 2.23 17.54
CA ILE A 145 -7.82 1.15 16.89
C ILE A 145 -8.50 0.25 17.92
N VAL A 146 -9.79 0.03 17.70
CA VAL A 146 -10.60 -0.97 18.42
C VAL A 146 -10.62 -2.26 17.60
N HIS A 147 -10.04 -3.31 18.14
CA HIS A 147 -10.09 -4.65 17.54
C HIS A 147 -11.46 -5.28 17.74
N LYS A 148 -12.06 -5.80 16.69
CA LYS A 148 -13.36 -6.44 16.71
C LYS A 148 -13.17 -7.94 16.51
N CYS A 149 -13.37 -8.73 17.57
CA CYS A 149 -13.30 -10.17 17.50
C CYS A 149 -14.53 -10.71 16.77
N MET A 150 -14.32 -11.46 15.69
CA MET A 150 -15.36 -11.94 14.79
C MET A 150 -15.48 -13.46 14.84
N VAL A 151 -16.68 -13.96 14.59
CA VAL A 151 -16.91 -15.39 14.37
C VAL A 151 -16.17 -15.81 13.10
N PRO A 152 -15.44 -16.95 13.11
CA PRO A 152 -14.83 -17.48 11.89
C PRO A 152 -15.82 -17.59 10.74
N PRO A 153 -15.44 -17.24 9.49
CA PRO A 153 -16.38 -17.12 8.37
C PRO A 153 -17.19 -18.38 8.04
N ASP A 154 -16.68 -19.54 8.39
CA ASP A 154 -17.27 -20.86 8.12
C ASP A 154 -18.20 -21.37 9.22
N LEU A 155 -18.39 -20.61 10.30
CA LEU A 155 -19.19 -21.01 11.45
C LEU A 155 -20.49 -20.23 11.54
N THR A 156 -21.57 -20.95 11.89
CA THR A 156 -22.87 -20.38 12.26
C THR A 156 -23.43 -21.19 13.39
N GLY A 157 -23.99 -20.54 14.42
CA GLY A 157 -24.54 -21.26 15.55
C GLY A 157 -25.20 -20.35 16.59
N THR A 158 -25.77 -20.97 17.59
CA THR A 158 -26.41 -20.30 18.73
C THR A 158 -25.43 -20.19 19.89
N VAL A 159 -25.30 -19.03 20.48
CA VAL A 159 -24.44 -18.77 21.64
C VAL A 159 -24.99 -19.50 22.88
N THR A 160 -24.20 -20.38 23.46
CA THR A 160 -24.53 -21.14 24.67
C THR A 160 -23.76 -20.73 25.90
N PHE A 161 -22.67 -19.98 25.72
CA PHE A 161 -21.84 -19.42 26.80
C PHE A 161 -21.21 -18.11 26.35
N VAL A 162 -21.16 -17.14 27.25
CA VAL A 162 -20.48 -15.84 27.08
C VAL A 162 -19.62 -15.58 28.31
N ALA A 163 -18.34 -15.24 28.11
CA ALA A 163 -17.46 -14.83 29.18
C ALA A 163 -17.91 -13.46 29.78
N SER A 164 -17.45 -13.13 30.96
CA SER A 164 -17.67 -11.81 31.56
C SER A 164 -16.79 -10.75 30.89
N ASP A 165 -17.26 -9.50 30.88
CA ASP A 165 -16.39 -8.37 30.52
C ASP A 165 -15.20 -8.27 31.49
N GLY A 166 -14.04 -7.83 30.99
CA GLY A 166 -12.84 -7.65 31.78
C GLY A 166 -11.55 -8.02 31.05
N GLU A 167 -10.51 -8.24 31.83
CA GLU A 167 -9.18 -8.60 31.31
C GLU A 167 -9.12 -10.07 30.91
N HIS A 168 -8.81 -10.33 29.64
CA HIS A 168 -8.66 -11.67 29.07
C HIS A 168 -7.42 -11.76 28.19
N ALA A 169 -6.75 -12.91 28.21
CA ALA A 169 -5.73 -13.25 27.24
C ALA A 169 -6.37 -13.71 25.92
N ILE A 170 -5.66 -13.57 24.81
CA ILE A 170 -6.20 -13.94 23.48
C ILE A 170 -6.56 -15.42 23.36
N LYS A 171 -5.93 -16.29 24.17
CA LYS A 171 -6.20 -17.74 24.23
C LYS A 171 -7.38 -18.13 25.11
N ASP A 172 -7.93 -17.18 25.90
CA ASP A 172 -9.02 -17.47 26.81
C ASP A 172 -10.31 -17.78 26.07
N HIS A 173 -11.13 -18.62 26.69
CA HIS A 173 -12.44 -19.00 26.15
C HIS A 173 -13.43 -17.85 26.29
N MET A 174 -13.87 -17.28 25.17
CA MET A 174 -14.73 -16.10 25.13
C MET A 174 -16.21 -16.45 24.97
N ILE A 175 -16.55 -17.27 23.98
CA ILE A 175 -17.92 -17.72 23.73
C ILE A 175 -17.95 -19.19 23.29
N THR A 176 -19.09 -19.85 23.47
CA THR A 176 -19.37 -21.17 22.86
C THR A 176 -20.51 -21.03 21.88
N LEU A 177 -20.34 -21.57 20.69
CA LEU A 177 -21.39 -21.72 19.69
C LEU A 177 -21.84 -23.16 19.60
N ARG A 178 -23.17 -23.39 19.65
CA ARG A 178 -23.76 -24.65 19.28
C ARG A 178 -24.15 -24.59 17.80
N LEU A 179 -23.49 -25.43 16.99
CA LEU A 179 -23.69 -25.50 15.56
C LEU A 179 -25.00 -26.28 15.24
N ASP A 180 -25.45 -26.23 13.97
CA ASP A 180 -26.68 -26.90 13.52
C ASP A 180 -26.63 -28.43 13.66
N ASP A 181 -25.43 -29.03 13.63
CA ASP A 181 -25.24 -30.47 13.86
C ASP A 181 -25.27 -30.85 15.34
N GLY A 182 -25.49 -29.89 16.24
CA GLY A 182 -25.50 -30.06 17.70
C GLY A 182 -24.12 -30.08 18.36
N THR A 183 -23.03 -29.95 17.61
CA THR A 183 -21.67 -29.84 18.19
C THR A 183 -21.45 -28.48 18.81
N GLU A 184 -20.64 -28.43 19.86
CA GLU A 184 -20.26 -27.16 20.52
C GLU A 184 -18.83 -26.77 20.11
N LYS A 185 -18.67 -25.52 19.68
CA LYS A 185 -17.41 -24.93 19.30
C LYS A 185 -17.05 -23.81 20.26
N GLN A 186 -15.97 -23.96 21.00
CA GLN A 186 -15.42 -22.89 21.82
C GLN A 186 -14.61 -21.93 20.96
N LEU A 187 -14.86 -20.62 21.09
CA LEU A 187 -14.11 -19.58 20.41
C LEU A 187 -13.29 -18.79 21.41
N THR A 188 -12.05 -18.50 21.00
CA THR A 188 -11.13 -17.58 21.65
C THR A 188 -10.99 -16.32 20.77
N MET A 189 -10.22 -15.33 21.13
CA MET A 189 -9.97 -14.18 20.26
C MET A 189 -9.12 -14.53 19.04
N ILE A 190 -8.54 -15.75 18.98
CA ILE A 190 -7.64 -16.18 17.92
C ILE A 190 -8.43 -16.81 16.77
N GLN A 191 -8.13 -16.36 15.55
CA GLN A 191 -8.46 -17.05 14.31
C GLN A 191 -7.17 -17.44 13.58
N ARG A 192 -7.17 -18.56 12.89
CA ARG A 192 -6.10 -18.95 11.96
C ARG A 192 -6.65 -18.91 10.54
N TRP A 193 -5.92 -18.25 9.63
CA TRP A 193 -6.36 -18.14 8.24
C TRP A 193 -5.22 -18.42 7.27
N PRO A 194 -5.46 -19.28 6.23
CA PRO A 194 -4.47 -19.59 5.23
C PRO A 194 -4.09 -18.34 4.41
N ILE A 195 -2.81 -18.03 4.31
CA ILE A 195 -2.33 -16.80 3.66
C ILE A 195 -2.66 -16.73 2.17
N ARG A 196 -2.76 -17.86 1.50
CA ARG A 196 -3.04 -17.94 0.06
C ARG A 196 -4.52 -17.88 -0.30
N VAL A 197 -5.40 -17.95 0.70
CA VAL A 197 -6.85 -17.94 0.52
C VAL A 197 -7.40 -16.56 0.88
N PRO A 198 -8.03 -15.84 -0.06
CA PRO A 198 -8.70 -14.58 0.26
C PRO A 198 -9.77 -14.77 1.32
N ARG A 199 -9.94 -13.80 2.21
CA ARG A 199 -11.03 -13.84 3.19
C ARG A 199 -12.36 -13.54 2.52
N PRO A 200 -13.41 -14.31 2.82
CA PRO A 200 -14.70 -14.14 2.18
C PRO A 200 -15.37 -12.82 2.57
N VAL A 201 -16.14 -12.28 1.63
CA VAL A 201 -16.96 -11.08 1.80
C VAL A 201 -18.34 -11.35 1.26
N HIS A 202 -19.31 -10.51 1.60
CA HIS A 202 -20.64 -10.60 1.01
C HIS A 202 -20.61 -10.15 -0.45
N ASP A 203 -20.17 -8.92 -0.70
CA ASP A 203 -20.10 -8.32 -2.03
C ASP A 203 -18.87 -7.43 -2.19
N ARG A 204 -18.44 -7.24 -3.45
CA ARG A 204 -17.54 -6.16 -3.83
C ARG A 204 -18.37 -4.96 -4.27
N ILE A 205 -18.16 -3.82 -3.65
CA ILE A 205 -18.86 -2.57 -3.96
C ILE A 205 -17.98 -1.61 -4.76
N PRO A 206 -18.57 -0.66 -5.54
CA PRO A 206 -17.80 0.30 -6.31
C PRO A 206 -16.92 1.19 -5.42
N ALA A 207 -15.67 1.38 -5.82
CA ALA A 207 -14.71 2.25 -5.15
C ALA A 207 -14.93 3.70 -5.61
N CYS A 208 -15.83 4.43 -4.93
CA CYS A 208 -16.24 5.79 -5.29
C CYS A 208 -15.72 6.88 -4.33
N VAL A 209 -14.93 6.52 -3.34
CA VAL A 209 -14.35 7.44 -2.35
C VAL A 209 -12.84 7.49 -2.56
N PRO A 210 -12.22 8.69 -2.73
CA PRO A 210 -10.78 8.78 -2.88
C PRO A 210 -10.06 8.45 -1.57
N LEU A 211 -8.88 7.82 -1.68
CA LEU A 211 -7.90 7.80 -0.62
C LEU A 211 -7.16 9.13 -0.66
N VAL A 212 -7.47 10.03 0.27
CA VAL A 212 -6.84 11.36 0.35
C VAL A 212 -5.46 11.22 0.98
N THR A 213 -4.43 11.66 0.25
CA THR A 213 -3.03 11.51 0.66
C THR A 213 -2.37 12.79 1.14
N GLY A 214 -3.00 13.95 0.89
CA GLY A 214 -2.42 15.26 1.12
C GLY A 214 -1.33 15.65 0.12
N GLN A 215 -1.06 14.78 -0.87
CA GLN A 215 -0.10 15.04 -1.96
C GLN A 215 -0.86 15.55 -3.19
N ARG A 216 -0.60 16.80 -3.58
CA ARG A 216 -1.35 17.47 -4.67
C ARG A 216 -1.36 16.69 -5.96
N ILE A 217 -0.20 16.16 -6.39
CA ILE A 217 -0.12 15.41 -7.64
C ILE A 217 -0.91 14.10 -7.59
N LEU A 218 -1.01 13.46 -6.42
CA LEU A 218 -1.79 12.25 -6.24
C LEU A 218 -3.28 12.58 -6.16
N ASP A 219 -3.66 13.44 -5.23
CA ASP A 219 -5.07 13.70 -4.92
C ASP A 219 -5.83 14.38 -6.08
N THR A 220 -5.14 15.18 -6.90
CA THR A 220 -5.78 15.93 -7.98
C THR A 220 -5.51 15.36 -9.36
N MET A 221 -4.23 15.07 -9.69
CA MET A 221 -3.88 14.65 -11.05
C MET A 221 -4.13 13.17 -11.28
N PHE A 222 -3.73 12.32 -10.31
CA PHE A 222 -3.77 10.87 -10.43
C PHE A 222 -4.34 10.20 -9.18
N PRO A 223 -5.61 10.49 -8.82
CA PRO A 223 -6.19 10.00 -7.58
C PRO A 223 -6.37 8.48 -7.59
N ILE A 224 -6.27 7.90 -6.40
CA ILE A 224 -6.60 6.51 -6.12
C ILE A 224 -7.86 6.47 -5.26
N ALA A 225 -8.71 5.47 -5.50
CA ALA A 225 -9.86 5.22 -4.64
C ALA A 225 -9.49 4.36 -3.43
N LYS A 226 -10.21 4.48 -2.33
CA LYS A 226 -10.20 3.48 -1.25
C LYS A 226 -10.62 2.13 -1.82
N GLY A 227 -9.83 1.09 -1.56
CA GLY A 227 -9.98 -0.19 -2.24
C GLY A 227 -9.39 -0.25 -3.65
N GLY A 228 -8.63 0.77 -4.06
CA GLY A 228 -7.98 0.83 -5.36
C GLY A 228 -6.62 0.16 -5.42
N THR A 229 -6.06 0.15 -6.63
CA THR A 229 -4.73 -0.39 -6.91
C THR A 229 -3.85 0.65 -7.58
N ALA A 230 -2.64 0.83 -7.07
CA ALA A 230 -1.65 1.71 -7.64
C ALA A 230 -0.27 1.05 -7.72
N ALA A 231 0.51 1.46 -8.71
CA ALA A 231 1.92 1.14 -8.80
C ALA A 231 2.78 2.40 -8.79
N ILE A 232 3.91 2.33 -8.09
CA ILE A 232 4.95 3.38 -8.06
C ILE A 232 6.22 2.80 -8.70
N PRO A 233 6.33 2.79 -10.03
CA PRO A 233 7.54 2.35 -10.69
C PRO A 233 8.57 3.47 -10.72
N GLY A 234 9.82 3.13 -10.46
CA GLY A 234 10.92 4.08 -10.54
C GLY A 234 12.27 3.44 -10.32
N GLY A 235 13.31 3.99 -10.95
CA GLY A 235 14.68 3.57 -10.72
C GLY A 235 15.17 3.85 -9.29
N PHE A 236 16.37 3.41 -8.98
CA PHE A 236 17.00 3.70 -7.70
C PHE A 236 17.17 5.22 -7.50
N GLY A 237 16.88 5.70 -6.28
CA GLY A 237 17.05 7.12 -5.92
C GLY A 237 15.96 8.07 -6.44
N THR A 238 14.88 7.58 -7.03
CA THR A 238 13.77 8.42 -7.53
C THR A 238 12.74 8.76 -6.45
N GLY A 239 12.86 8.21 -5.23
CA GLY A 239 11.99 8.54 -4.10
C GLY A 239 10.77 7.63 -3.94
N LYS A 240 10.82 6.36 -4.40
CA LYS A 240 9.73 5.38 -4.19
C LYS A 240 9.33 5.23 -2.74
N THR A 241 10.28 4.84 -1.91
CA THR A 241 10.09 4.62 -0.46
C THR A 241 9.60 5.89 0.22
N MET A 242 10.18 7.06 -0.07
CA MET A 242 9.73 8.34 0.48
C MET A 242 8.28 8.67 0.08
N THR A 243 7.88 8.37 -1.15
CA THR A 243 6.49 8.57 -1.59
C THR A 243 5.54 7.68 -0.81
N GLN A 244 5.89 6.41 -0.60
CA GLN A 244 5.09 5.48 0.22
C GLN A 244 5.03 5.92 1.69
N HIS A 245 6.14 6.40 2.28
CA HIS A 245 6.15 6.93 3.65
C HIS A 245 5.24 8.16 3.79
N GLN A 246 5.26 9.07 2.83
CA GLN A 246 4.37 10.24 2.85
C GLN A 246 2.90 9.81 2.77
N ILE A 247 2.57 8.82 1.93
CA ILE A 247 1.21 8.28 1.85
C ILE A 247 0.83 7.58 3.16
N ALA A 248 1.70 6.74 3.72
CA ALA A 248 1.45 6.05 4.98
C ALA A 248 1.19 7.04 6.13
N LYS A 249 1.98 8.11 6.22
CA LYS A 249 1.85 9.13 7.26
C LYS A 249 0.57 9.97 7.14
N TRP A 250 0.26 10.43 5.93
CA TRP A 250 -0.73 11.48 5.72
C TRP A 250 -2.06 11.01 5.17
N SER A 251 -2.13 9.79 4.60
CA SER A 251 -3.37 9.27 4.03
C SER A 251 -4.47 9.14 5.08
N ASP A 252 -5.70 9.18 4.61
CA ASP A 252 -6.90 8.98 5.43
C ASP A 252 -7.28 7.51 5.63
N ALA A 253 -6.39 6.57 5.30
CA ALA A 253 -6.52 5.18 5.68
C ALA A 253 -6.52 5.03 7.22
N ASP A 254 -7.30 4.10 7.73
CA ASP A 254 -7.36 3.81 9.17
C ASP A 254 -6.13 3.02 9.62
N ILE A 255 -5.72 2.05 8.82
CA ILE A 255 -4.64 1.11 9.13
C ILE A 255 -3.67 1.02 7.95
N ILE A 256 -2.38 0.93 8.28
CA ILE A 256 -1.30 0.75 7.31
C ILE A 256 -0.64 -0.61 7.53
N ILE A 257 -0.53 -1.39 6.47
CA ILE A 257 0.30 -2.60 6.43
C ILE A 257 1.48 -2.31 5.49
N TYR A 258 2.68 -2.18 6.06
CA TYR A 258 3.88 -1.95 5.28
C TYR A 258 4.64 -3.26 5.09
N ILE A 259 4.90 -3.65 3.85
CA ILE A 259 5.58 -4.89 3.49
C ILE A 259 6.92 -4.54 2.84
N GLY A 260 8.00 -4.68 3.59
CA GLY A 260 9.35 -4.62 3.07
C GLY A 260 9.74 -6.00 2.49
N CYS A 261 9.57 -6.16 1.19
CA CYS A 261 9.81 -7.41 0.50
C CYS A 261 11.15 -7.38 -0.24
N GLY A 262 12.17 -8.00 0.33
CA GLY A 262 13.48 -8.14 -0.29
C GLY A 262 14.33 -6.86 -0.29
N GLU A 263 13.96 -5.86 0.48
CA GLU A 263 14.74 -4.64 0.62
C GLU A 263 16.00 -4.87 1.47
N ARG A 264 16.93 -3.91 1.42
CA ARG A 264 18.18 -4.04 2.16
C ARG A 264 17.92 -3.86 3.66
N GLY A 265 18.69 -4.56 4.49
CA GLY A 265 18.54 -4.48 5.95
C GLY A 265 18.67 -3.05 6.49
N ASN A 266 19.60 -2.24 5.99
CA ASN A 266 19.76 -0.85 6.39
C ASN A 266 18.58 0.05 5.97
N GLU A 267 17.97 -0.19 4.82
CA GLU A 267 16.77 0.53 4.38
C GLU A 267 15.58 0.17 5.27
N MET A 268 15.43 -1.11 5.61
CA MET A 268 14.39 -1.55 6.55
C MET A 268 14.58 -1.00 7.96
N THR A 269 15.82 -0.94 8.46
CA THR A 269 16.10 -0.31 9.77
C THR A 269 15.69 1.15 9.77
N GLN A 270 16.01 1.89 8.69
CA GLN A 270 15.59 3.28 8.54
C GLN A 270 14.05 3.42 8.53
N VAL A 271 13.35 2.53 7.81
CA VAL A 271 11.87 2.50 7.82
C VAL A 271 11.33 2.30 9.23
N LEU A 272 11.90 1.34 9.98
CA LEU A 272 11.51 1.04 11.35
C LEU A 272 11.72 2.24 12.29
N GLU A 273 12.89 2.87 12.21
CA GLU A 273 13.22 4.08 13.00
C GLU A 273 12.26 5.22 12.66
N GLU A 274 12.06 5.52 11.37
CA GLU A 274 11.16 6.57 10.91
C GLU A 274 9.71 6.33 11.37
N PHE A 275 9.17 5.12 11.21
CA PHE A 275 7.80 4.81 11.61
C PHE A 275 7.61 4.84 13.14
N SER A 276 8.63 4.46 13.90
CA SER A 276 8.59 4.52 15.38
C SER A 276 8.64 5.95 15.92
N GLU A 277 9.34 6.86 15.22
CA GLU A 277 9.44 8.27 15.61
C GLU A 277 8.31 9.14 15.07
N LEU A 278 7.64 8.69 13.99
CA LEU A 278 6.56 9.45 13.38
C LEU A 278 5.31 9.46 14.26
N VAL A 279 4.73 10.66 14.35
CA VAL A 279 3.44 10.87 15.01
C VAL A 279 2.37 10.97 13.92
N ASP A 280 1.27 10.25 14.12
CA ASP A 280 0.09 10.36 13.26
C ASP A 280 -0.52 11.77 13.41
N PRO A 281 -0.55 12.56 12.36
CA PRO A 281 -0.99 13.95 12.46
C PRO A 281 -2.49 14.11 12.79
N LYS A 282 -3.27 13.05 12.64
CA LYS A 282 -4.71 13.07 12.92
C LYS A 282 -5.01 12.81 14.40
N SER A 283 -4.37 11.82 14.96
CA SER A 283 -4.62 11.38 16.34
C SER A 283 -3.64 11.96 17.36
N GLY A 284 -2.45 12.43 16.92
CA GLY A 284 -1.35 12.81 17.79
C GLY A 284 -0.64 11.64 18.47
N ASN A 285 -1.01 10.40 18.15
CA ASN A 285 -0.40 9.17 18.67
C ASN A 285 0.76 8.72 17.77
N PRO A 286 1.63 7.79 18.21
CA PRO A 286 2.62 7.18 17.34
C PRO A 286 1.97 6.56 16.09
N LEU A 287 2.62 6.69 14.94
CA LEU A 287 2.12 6.12 13.68
C LEU A 287 2.02 4.60 13.77
N MET A 288 2.89 3.97 14.54
CA MET A 288 2.87 2.52 14.80
C MET A 288 1.56 2.04 15.44
N ASP A 289 0.85 2.87 16.19
CA ASP A 289 -0.46 2.51 16.79
C ASP A 289 -1.50 2.08 15.75
N ARG A 290 -1.32 2.46 14.49
CA ARG A 290 -2.18 2.05 13.36
C ARG A 290 -1.42 1.33 12.25
N THR A 291 -0.22 0.85 12.53
CA THR A 291 0.66 0.26 11.52
C THR A 291 1.16 -1.12 11.94
N THR A 292 1.27 -2.02 10.99
CA THR A 292 2.00 -3.28 11.12
C THR A 292 3.08 -3.33 10.05
N LEU A 293 4.29 -3.73 10.43
CA LEU A 293 5.42 -3.88 9.53
C LEU A 293 5.72 -5.35 9.28
N ILE A 294 5.90 -5.71 8.03
CA ILE A 294 6.40 -7.03 7.62
C ILE A 294 7.76 -6.80 6.98
N ALA A 295 8.82 -7.25 7.66
CA ALA A 295 10.19 -7.06 7.23
C ALA A 295 10.80 -8.39 6.78
N ASN A 296 10.89 -8.59 5.48
CA ASN A 296 11.66 -9.67 4.87
C ASN A 296 12.78 -9.07 4.04
N THR A 297 13.98 -8.99 4.63
CA THR A 297 15.15 -8.38 3.98
C THR A 297 15.78 -9.30 2.93
N SER A 298 16.65 -8.73 2.09
CA SER A 298 17.26 -9.44 0.96
C SER A 298 18.16 -10.62 1.36
N ASN A 299 18.62 -10.65 2.60
CA ASN A 299 19.43 -11.75 3.17
C ASN A 299 18.60 -12.83 3.87
N MET A 300 17.30 -12.63 4.01
CA MET A 300 16.39 -13.65 4.55
C MET A 300 16.03 -14.69 3.47
N PRO A 301 15.51 -15.86 3.86
CA PRO A 301 15.15 -16.92 2.93
C PRO A 301 14.18 -16.47 1.84
N VAL A 302 14.44 -16.91 0.61
CA VAL A 302 13.66 -16.49 -0.58
C VAL A 302 12.20 -16.94 -0.50
N ALA A 303 11.93 -18.09 0.08
CA ALA A 303 10.58 -18.60 0.25
C ALA A 303 9.75 -17.74 1.21
N ALA A 304 10.34 -17.28 2.32
CA ALA A 304 9.69 -16.34 3.24
C ALA A 304 9.43 -14.98 2.58
N ARG A 305 10.31 -14.55 1.66
CA ARG A 305 10.10 -13.35 0.84
C ARG A 305 8.87 -13.50 -0.06
N GLU A 306 8.70 -14.65 -0.69
CA GLU A 306 7.51 -14.94 -1.50
C GLU A 306 6.24 -14.93 -0.65
N ALA A 307 6.27 -15.48 0.55
CA ALA A 307 5.13 -15.53 1.46
C ALA A 307 4.74 -14.17 2.04
N SER A 308 5.70 -13.25 2.25
CA SER A 308 5.51 -11.97 2.95
C SER A 308 4.35 -11.13 2.38
N ILE A 309 4.18 -11.15 1.07
CA ILE A 309 3.10 -10.43 0.37
C ILE A 309 1.73 -10.98 0.79
N TYR A 310 1.58 -12.31 0.86
CA TYR A 310 0.31 -12.94 1.24
C TYR A 310 0.02 -12.78 2.73
N THR A 311 1.06 -12.81 3.56
CA THR A 311 0.93 -12.51 5.00
C THR A 311 0.33 -11.11 5.19
N GLY A 312 0.91 -10.09 4.56
CA GLY A 312 0.40 -8.72 4.64
C GLY A 312 -1.01 -8.56 4.09
N LEU A 313 -1.33 -9.22 2.97
CA LEU A 313 -2.69 -9.23 2.41
C LEU A 313 -3.71 -9.80 3.39
N THR A 314 -3.39 -10.92 4.03
CA THR A 314 -4.31 -11.57 4.96
C THR A 314 -4.54 -10.74 6.22
N LEU A 315 -3.50 -10.10 6.76
CA LEU A 315 -3.65 -9.15 7.87
C LEU A 315 -4.52 -7.96 7.47
N ALA A 316 -4.31 -7.40 6.28
CA ALA A 316 -5.11 -6.29 5.77
C ALA A 316 -6.59 -6.66 5.59
N GLU A 317 -6.88 -7.83 5.01
CA GLU A 317 -8.24 -8.33 4.84
C GLU A 317 -8.94 -8.57 6.18
N TYR A 318 -8.21 -9.00 7.20
CA TYR A 318 -8.76 -9.19 8.54
C TYR A 318 -9.26 -7.88 9.16
N TYR A 319 -8.47 -6.80 9.07
CA TYR A 319 -8.91 -5.48 9.52
C TYR A 319 -9.99 -4.87 8.63
N ARG A 320 -9.97 -5.12 7.32
CA ARG A 320 -11.07 -4.76 6.42
C ARG A 320 -12.38 -5.38 6.89
N ASP A 321 -12.36 -6.65 7.30
CA ASP A 321 -13.57 -7.35 7.77
C ASP A 321 -14.16 -6.73 9.05
N MET A 322 -13.34 -5.98 9.80
CA MET A 322 -13.81 -5.18 10.95
C MET A 322 -14.45 -3.84 10.53
N GLY A 323 -14.43 -3.50 9.24
CA GLY A 323 -14.97 -2.25 8.70
C GLY A 323 -13.94 -1.12 8.63
N TYR A 324 -12.64 -1.40 8.61
CA TYR A 324 -11.57 -0.40 8.45
C TYR A 324 -11.14 -0.24 7.01
N ASP A 325 -10.67 0.97 6.67
CA ASP A 325 -9.97 1.26 5.44
C ASP A 325 -8.48 1.00 5.61
N VAL A 326 -7.99 -0.07 4.99
CA VAL A 326 -6.59 -0.50 5.12
C VAL A 326 -5.82 -0.16 3.85
N ALA A 327 -4.63 0.41 3.99
CA ALA A 327 -3.70 0.64 2.89
C ALA A 327 -2.47 -0.27 3.04
N ILE A 328 -2.15 -1.00 1.98
CA ILE A 328 -0.94 -1.81 1.88
C ILE A 328 0.10 -1.04 1.08
N MET A 329 1.29 -0.90 1.67
CA MET A 329 2.50 -0.41 1.00
C MET A 329 3.43 -1.59 0.78
N ALA A 330 3.61 -2.04 -0.46
CA ALA A 330 4.52 -3.14 -0.79
C ALA A 330 5.80 -2.60 -1.43
N ASP A 331 6.92 -2.68 -0.74
CA ASP A 331 8.24 -2.25 -1.21
C ASP A 331 9.22 -3.44 -1.20
N SER A 332 9.53 -4.09 -2.33
CA SER A 332 8.98 -3.83 -3.65
C SER A 332 8.45 -5.13 -4.30
N THR A 333 7.45 -5.00 -5.12
CA THR A 333 6.91 -6.14 -5.88
C THR A 333 7.91 -6.72 -6.89
N SER A 334 8.92 -5.95 -7.33
CA SER A 334 10.02 -6.45 -8.15
C SER A 334 10.86 -7.48 -7.41
N ARG A 335 11.13 -7.27 -6.12
CA ARG A 335 11.88 -8.24 -5.30
C ARG A 335 11.07 -9.50 -5.02
N TRP A 336 9.75 -9.37 -4.91
CA TRP A 336 8.86 -10.52 -4.88
C TRP A 336 8.90 -11.32 -6.19
N ALA A 337 8.86 -10.65 -7.34
CA ALA A 337 8.99 -11.30 -8.65
C ALA A 337 10.38 -11.98 -8.81
N GLU A 338 11.46 -11.38 -8.31
CA GLU A 338 12.78 -12.02 -8.24
C GLU A 338 12.75 -13.30 -7.38
N ALA A 339 12.03 -13.29 -6.26
CA ALA A 339 11.86 -14.51 -5.44
C ALA A 339 11.12 -15.61 -6.23
N LEU A 340 10.06 -15.26 -6.96
CA LEU A 340 9.37 -16.21 -7.83
C LEU A 340 10.30 -16.77 -8.92
N ARG A 341 11.15 -15.92 -9.52
CA ARG A 341 12.15 -16.35 -10.52
C ARG A 341 13.18 -17.31 -9.93
N GLU A 342 13.69 -17.03 -8.73
CA GLU A 342 14.64 -17.90 -8.07
C GLU A 342 14.02 -19.26 -7.72
N LEU A 343 12.81 -19.28 -7.17
CA LEU A 343 12.09 -20.50 -6.83
C LEU A 343 11.79 -21.34 -8.06
N SER A 344 11.28 -20.74 -9.14
CA SER A 344 11.00 -21.46 -10.39
C SER A 344 12.28 -22.05 -11.01
N GLY A 345 13.41 -21.35 -10.91
CA GLY A 345 14.71 -21.89 -11.33
C GLY A 345 15.16 -23.09 -10.51
N ARG A 346 14.90 -23.10 -9.19
CA ARG A 346 15.18 -24.27 -8.31
C ARG A 346 14.26 -25.45 -8.59
N LEU A 347 13.05 -25.16 -9.06
CA LEU A 347 12.07 -26.18 -9.46
C LEU A 347 12.32 -26.71 -10.88
N GLU A 348 13.31 -26.16 -11.60
CA GLU A 348 13.63 -26.51 -12.99
C GLU A 348 12.44 -26.26 -13.95
N GLU A 349 11.60 -25.27 -13.63
CA GLU A 349 10.49 -24.86 -14.50
C GLU A 349 11.02 -24.15 -15.74
N MET A 350 10.29 -24.27 -16.86
CA MET A 350 10.68 -23.59 -18.10
C MET A 350 10.53 -22.06 -17.92
N PRO A 351 11.61 -21.29 -18.08
CA PRO A 351 11.53 -19.83 -17.93
C PRO A 351 10.79 -19.19 -19.13
N ALA A 352 10.07 -18.12 -18.83
CA ALA A 352 9.51 -17.22 -19.85
C ALA A 352 10.42 -15.99 -20.04
N GLU A 353 9.86 -14.85 -20.36
CA GLU A 353 10.57 -13.59 -20.64
C GLU A 353 11.50 -13.19 -19.49
N GLU A 354 12.74 -12.85 -19.81
CA GLU A 354 13.80 -12.47 -18.85
C GLU A 354 14.03 -13.48 -17.69
N GLY A 355 13.69 -14.74 -17.90
CA GLY A 355 13.87 -15.79 -16.90
C GLY A 355 12.81 -15.84 -15.80
N PHE A 356 11.76 -15.02 -15.89
CA PHE A 356 10.63 -15.10 -14.99
C PHE A 356 9.76 -16.33 -15.28
N PRO A 357 9.03 -16.86 -14.27
CA PRO A 357 8.09 -17.94 -14.53
C PRO A 357 6.92 -17.49 -15.40
N ALA A 358 6.38 -18.41 -16.22
CA ALA A 358 5.24 -18.12 -17.10
C ALA A 358 3.99 -17.65 -16.34
N TYR A 359 3.88 -17.98 -15.06
CA TYR A 359 2.76 -17.58 -14.21
C TYR A 359 2.97 -16.23 -13.46
N LEU A 360 4.01 -15.46 -13.79
CA LEU A 360 4.25 -14.14 -13.16
C LEU A 360 3.02 -13.24 -13.25
N ALA A 361 2.42 -13.13 -14.45
CA ALA A 361 1.24 -12.29 -14.67
C ALA A 361 0.06 -12.72 -13.80
N SER A 362 -0.23 -14.02 -13.70
CA SER A 362 -1.33 -14.53 -12.87
C SER A 362 -1.09 -14.33 -11.37
N ARG A 363 0.16 -14.39 -10.92
CA ARG A 363 0.51 -14.09 -9.52
C ARG A 363 0.32 -12.61 -9.18
N LEU A 364 0.76 -11.72 -10.06
CA LEU A 364 0.54 -10.27 -9.92
C LEU A 364 -0.97 -9.92 -9.95
N SER A 365 -1.73 -10.52 -10.87
CA SER A 365 -3.18 -10.38 -10.92
C SER A 365 -3.82 -10.80 -9.59
N ALA A 366 -3.52 -12.00 -9.11
CA ALA A 366 -4.06 -12.50 -7.85
C ALA A 366 -3.73 -11.62 -6.64
N PHE A 367 -2.55 -10.99 -6.64
CA PHE A 367 -2.15 -10.03 -5.62
C PHE A 367 -3.03 -8.78 -5.65
N TYR A 368 -3.12 -8.12 -6.81
CA TYR A 368 -3.89 -6.87 -6.94
C TYR A 368 -5.41 -7.08 -6.87
N GLU A 369 -5.91 -8.25 -7.27
CA GLU A 369 -7.34 -8.59 -7.18
C GLU A 369 -7.87 -8.69 -5.73
N ARG A 370 -7.00 -8.87 -4.76
CA ARG A 370 -7.37 -8.84 -3.33
C ARG A 370 -7.66 -7.44 -2.80
N ALA A 371 -7.28 -6.39 -3.53
CA ALA A 371 -7.73 -5.03 -3.26
C ALA A 371 -9.21 -4.86 -3.61
N GLY A 372 -9.90 -4.00 -2.89
CA GLY A 372 -11.28 -3.64 -3.19
C GLY A 372 -11.98 -2.96 -2.03
N MET A 373 -13.08 -2.31 -2.34
CA MET A 373 -14.08 -1.86 -1.39
C MET A 373 -15.09 -2.98 -1.25
N MET A 374 -15.33 -3.45 -0.03
CA MET A 374 -16.08 -4.67 0.24
C MET A 374 -17.22 -4.41 1.22
N HIS A 375 -18.34 -5.04 0.96
CA HIS A 375 -19.40 -5.23 1.95
C HIS A 375 -19.09 -6.52 2.70
N ASN A 376 -18.74 -6.41 3.99
CA ASN A 376 -18.28 -7.51 4.81
C ASN A 376 -19.44 -8.43 5.26
N LEU A 377 -19.12 -9.64 5.71
CA LEU A 377 -20.11 -10.60 6.19
C LEU A 377 -20.96 -10.07 7.37
N ASN A 378 -20.40 -9.20 8.20
CA ASN A 378 -21.09 -8.55 9.33
C ASN A 378 -21.87 -7.29 8.95
N GLY A 379 -22.05 -7.01 7.67
CA GLY A 379 -22.79 -5.85 7.17
C GLY A 379 -22.06 -4.51 7.25
N THR A 380 -20.77 -4.48 7.63
CA THR A 380 -19.93 -3.26 7.57
C THR A 380 -19.27 -3.14 6.20
N ASP A 381 -18.90 -1.92 5.83
CA ASP A 381 -18.06 -1.67 4.67
C ASP A 381 -16.60 -1.47 5.11
N GLY A 382 -15.68 -2.01 4.34
CA GLY A 382 -14.26 -1.86 4.56
C GLY A 382 -13.47 -1.98 3.26
N SER A 383 -12.25 -1.47 3.25
CA SER A 383 -11.44 -1.49 2.03
C SER A 383 -10.02 -1.97 2.25
N VAL A 384 -9.45 -2.56 1.20
CA VAL A 384 -8.01 -2.82 1.07
C VAL A 384 -7.51 -2.10 -0.18
N THR A 385 -6.69 -1.09 0.02
CA THR A 385 -5.99 -0.36 -1.04
C THR A 385 -4.58 -0.90 -1.16
N ILE A 386 -4.12 -1.24 -2.37
CA ILE A 386 -2.78 -1.78 -2.59
C ILE A 386 -1.95 -0.78 -3.39
N ILE A 387 -0.81 -0.38 -2.83
CA ILE A 387 0.18 0.49 -3.46
C ILE A 387 1.50 -0.27 -3.54
N GLY A 388 1.84 -0.76 -4.73
CA GLY A 388 3.04 -1.55 -4.97
C GLY A 388 4.17 -0.71 -5.59
N ALA A 389 5.33 -0.66 -4.92
CA ALA A 389 6.53 -0.12 -5.55
C ALA A 389 7.09 -1.13 -6.55
N VAL A 390 7.51 -0.64 -7.70
CA VAL A 390 8.19 -1.43 -8.73
C VAL A 390 9.57 -0.82 -8.97
N SER A 391 10.60 -1.66 -9.02
CA SER A 391 11.99 -1.24 -9.15
C SER A 391 12.59 -1.73 -10.47
N PRO A 392 12.18 -1.17 -11.63
CA PRO A 392 12.69 -1.59 -12.92
C PRO A 392 14.19 -1.31 -13.04
N GLN A 393 14.94 -2.27 -13.56
CA GLN A 393 16.37 -2.10 -13.76
C GLN A 393 16.63 -0.94 -14.74
N GLY A 394 17.60 -0.09 -14.40
CA GLY A 394 17.87 1.09 -15.22
C GLY A 394 16.78 2.16 -15.28
N GLY A 395 15.59 1.89 -14.72
CA GLY A 395 14.41 2.74 -14.86
C GLY A 395 13.63 2.46 -16.16
N ASP A 396 13.84 1.31 -16.78
CA ASP A 396 13.17 0.89 -17.99
C ASP A 396 11.80 0.28 -17.67
N PHE A 397 10.73 0.99 -18.01
CA PHE A 397 9.36 0.54 -17.79
C PHE A 397 8.88 -0.53 -18.77
N SER A 398 9.71 -0.96 -19.73
CA SER A 398 9.39 -2.05 -20.67
C SER A 398 9.66 -3.45 -20.07
N GLU A 399 10.31 -3.54 -18.92
CA GLU A 399 10.63 -4.81 -18.27
C GLU A 399 9.34 -5.58 -17.84
N PRO A 400 9.40 -6.94 -17.75
CA PRO A 400 8.22 -7.78 -17.58
C PRO A 400 7.38 -7.48 -16.34
N VAL A 401 8.00 -7.17 -15.18
CA VAL A 401 7.26 -6.92 -13.94
C VAL A 401 6.44 -5.64 -14.06
N THR A 402 7.04 -4.55 -14.55
CA THR A 402 6.36 -3.27 -14.77
C THR A 402 5.25 -3.41 -15.81
N GLN A 403 5.51 -4.08 -16.92
CA GLN A 403 4.51 -4.27 -17.99
C GLN A 403 3.31 -5.11 -17.54
N ASN A 404 3.56 -6.19 -16.78
CA ASN A 404 2.46 -6.96 -16.22
C ASN A 404 1.71 -6.18 -15.13
N THR A 405 2.42 -5.46 -14.26
CA THR A 405 1.79 -4.63 -13.23
C THR A 405 0.83 -3.60 -13.85
N LYS A 406 1.23 -2.91 -14.93
CA LYS A 406 0.37 -1.97 -15.66
C LYS A 406 -0.99 -2.54 -16.10
N ARG A 407 -1.07 -3.85 -16.32
CA ARG A 407 -2.33 -4.50 -16.74
C ARG A 407 -3.34 -4.65 -15.61
N PHE A 408 -2.87 -4.64 -14.36
CA PHE A 408 -3.69 -4.97 -13.18
C PHE A 408 -3.94 -3.78 -12.28
N VAL A 409 -3.11 -2.73 -12.36
CA VAL A 409 -3.32 -1.51 -11.59
C VAL A 409 -4.13 -0.50 -12.40
N ARG A 410 -5.05 0.19 -11.75
CA ARG A 410 -5.82 1.29 -12.33
C ARG A 410 -5.16 2.65 -12.14
N CYS A 411 -4.12 2.72 -11.31
CA CYS A 411 -3.36 3.92 -11.04
C CYS A 411 -1.86 3.65 -11.19
N PHE A 412 -1.14 4.52 -11.92
CA PHE A 412 0.27 4.35 -12.22
C PHE A 412 0.99 5.67 -12.01
N TRP A 413 1.90 5.72 -11.04
CA TRP A 413 2.66 6.90 -10.65
C TRP A 413 4.12 6.74 -11.04
N GLY A 414 4.42 6.96 -12.32
CA GLY A 414 5.75 6.77 -12.88
C GLY A 414 6.76 7.80 -12.36
N LEU A 415 7.78 7.35 -11.64
CA LEU A 415 8.85 8.22 -11.14
C LEU A 415 9.92 8.42 -12.22
N ASP A 416 10.30 9.67 -12.42
CA ASP A 416 11.27 10.09 -13.41
C ASP A 416 12.60 10.52 -12.79
N LYS A 417 13.72 10.01 -13.34
CA LYS A 417 15.06 10.32 -12.85
C LYS A 417 15.44 11.78 -13.09
N SER A 418 15.01 12.38 -14.20
CA SER A 418 15.34 13.76 -14.52
C SER A 418 14.69 14.74 -13.54
N LEU A 419 13.45 14.45 -13.12
CA LEU A 419 12.78 15.21 -12.08
C LEU A 419 13.46 15.06 -10.72
N ALA A 420 13.88 13.85 -10.37
CA ALA A 420 14.62 13.59 -9.14
C ALA A 420 15.97 14.33 -9.11
N TYR A 421 16.72 14.30 -10.20
CA TYR A 421 17.98 15.07 -10.33
C TYR A 421 17.77 16.57 -10.29
N ALA A 422 16.64 17.06 -10.82
CA ALA A 422 16.24 18.46 -10.72
C ALA A 422 15.68 18.83 -9.32
N ARG A 423 15.67 17.90 -8.36
CA ARG A 423 15.08 18.04 -7.02
C ARG A 423 13.60 18.43 -7.05
N HIS A 424 12.90 18.00 -8.09
CA HIS A 424 11.46 18.12 -8.17
C HIS A 424 10.82 16.88 -7.54
N PHE A 425 10.31 17.03 -6.33
CA PHE A 425 9.65 15.95 -5.58
C PHE A 425 8.19 16.32 -5.28
N PRO A 426 7.26 15.33 -5.28
CA PRO A 426 7.46 13.95 -5.74
C PRO A 426 7.89 13.90 -7.21
N ALA A 427 8.81 13.01 -7.56
CA ALA A 427 9.35 12.91 -8.92
C ALA A 427 8.40 12.17 -9.90
N ILE A 428 7.10 12.30 -9.68
CA ILE A 428 6.05 11.68 -10.49
C ILE A 428 5.88 12.45 -11.78
N HIS A 429 6.08 11.76 -12.90
CA HIS A 429 6.02 12.41 -14.20
C HIS A 429 4.57 12.45 -14.72
N TRP A 430 4.06 13.65 -14.94
CA TRP A 430 2.65 13.91 -15.27
C TRP A 430 2.20 13.45 -16.66
N LEU A 431 3.13 13.15 -17.58
CA LEU A 431 2.79 12.62 -18.91
C LEU A 431 2.81 11.09 -18.97
N THR A 432 3.56 10.43 -18.10
CA THR A 432 3.69 8.97 -18.07
C THR A 432 2.80 8.31 -17.03
N SER A 433 2.30 9.09 -16.09
CA SER A 433 1.40 8.65 -15.03
C SER A 433 -0.07 8.75 -15.45
N TYR A 434 -0.91 7.89 -14.87
CA TYR A 434 -2.35 7.92 -15.12
C TYR A 434 -3.14 7.44 -13.90
N SER A 435 -4.44 7.78 -13.89
CA SER A 435 -5.43 7.19 -13.01
C SER A 435 -6.73 6.97 -13.77
N GLU A 436 -7.26 5.77 -13.69
CA GLU A 436 -8.56 5.41 -14.27
C GLU A 436 -9.72 5.65 -13.28
N TYR A 437 -9.42 6.08 -12.05
CA TYR A 437 -10.43 6.32 -11.01
C TYR A 437 -11.19 7.64 -11.16
N LEU A 438 -10.75 8.56 -11.99
CA LEU A 438 -11.37 9.89 -12.11
C LEU A 438 -12.87 9.83 -12.44
N THR A 439 -13.29 8.89 -13.25
CA THR A 439 -14.72 8.72 -13.61
C THR A 439 -15.53 8.28 -12.39
N ASP A 440 -15.01 7.35 -11.63
CA ASP A 440 -15.67 6.79 -10.44
C ASP A 440 -15.71 7.78 -9.28
N LEU A 441 -14.64 8.59 -9.14
CA LEU A 441 -14.46 9.57 -8.08
C LEU A 441 -15.10 10.94 -8.40
N GLY A 442 -15.49 11.19 -9.65
CA GLY A 442 -16.01 12.49 -10.10
C GLY A 442 -17.23 12.97 -9.31
N GLY A 443 -18.11 12.04 -8.92
CA GLY A 443 -19.25 12.34 -8.04
C GLY A 443 -18.82 12.83 -6.67
N TRP A 444 -17.88 12.15 -6.04
CA TRP A 444 -17.36 12.53 -4.73
C TRP A 444 -16.72 13.93 -4.75
N TYR A 445 -15.87 14.22 -5.75
CA TYR A 445 -15.23 15.54 -5.87
C TYR A 445 -16.26 16.65 -6.07
N ARG A 446 -17.30 16.40 -6.88
CA ARG A 446 -18.38 17.37 -7.11
C ARG A 446 -19.11 17.69 -5.82
N ASP A 447 -19.41 16.68 -5.01
CA ASP A 447 -20.27 16.81 -3.84
C ASP A 447 -19.50 17.29 -2.59
N HIS A 448 -18.19 16.99 -2.49
CA HIS A 448 -17.38 17.29 -1.31
C HIS A 448 -16.34 18.41 -1.51
N VAL A 449 -15.98 18.74 -2.74
CA VAL A 449 -14.97 19.77 -3.02
C VAL A 449 -15.56 20.89 -3.90
N SER A 450 -15.84 20.60 -5.16
CA SER A 450 -16.45 21.56 -6.09
C SER A 450 -16.95 20.88 -7.36
N PRO A 451 -18.06 21.37 -7.95
CA PRO A 451 -18.51 20.93 -9.27
C PRO A 451 -17.47 21.12 -10.38
N ASN A 452 -16.54 22.08 -10.20
CA ASN A 452 -15.52 22.41 -11.19
C ASN A 452 -14.20 21.64 -11.02
N PHE A 453 -14.07 20.78 -10.01
CA PHE A 453 -12.81 20.13 -9.67
C PHE A 453 -12.19 19.36 -10.85
N VAL A 454 -12.97 18.50 -11.47
CA VAL A 454 -12.50 17.67 -12.59
C VAL A 454 -12.18 18.52 -13.83
N ASP A 455 -12.98 19.59 -14.09
CA ASP A 455 -12.70 20.52 -15.20
C ASP A 455 -11.37 21.25 -14.98
N TYR A 456 -11.14 21.79 -13.79
CA TYR A 456 -9.90 22.51 -13.48
C TYR A 456 -8.68 21.58 -13.57
N ARG A 457 -8.78 20.39 -13.03
CA ARG A 457 -7.74 19.36 -13.19
C ARG A 457 -7.43 19.09 -14.66
N ASN A 458 -8.46 18.89 -15.49
CA ASN A 458 -8.29 18.60 -16.92
C ASN A 458 -7.64 19.75 -17.67
N ARG A 459 -7.97 20.99 -17.32
CA ARG A 459 -7.34 22.18 -17.89
C ARG A 459 -5.87 22.28 -17.54
N LEU A 460 -5.46 21.97 -16.29
CA LEU A 460 -4.04 21.94 -15.90
C LEU A 460 -3.27 20.87 -16.69
N ILE A 461 -3.81 19.66 -16.83
CA ILE A 461 -3.20 18.61 -17.63
C ILE A 461 -3.08 19.01 -19.12
N ALA A 462 -4.08 19.68 -19.67
CA ALA A 462 -4.03 20.15 -21.05
C ALA A 462 -2.89 21.16 -21.25
N ILE A 463 -2.66 22.07 -20.31
CA ILE A 463 -1.53 23.03 -20.35
C ILE A 463 -0.19 22.29 -20.31
N LEU A 464 -0.04 21.31 -19.42
CA LEU A 464 1.19 20.51 -19.33
C LEU A 464 1.47 19.69 -20.60
N ASN A 465 0.43 19.15 -21.24
CA ASN A 465 0.56 18.46 -22.54
C ASN A 465 0.99 19.43 -23.65
N GLN A 466 0.42 20.65 -23.67
CA GLN A 466 0.82 21.68 -24.62
C GLN A 466 2.27 22.10 -24.40
N GLU A 467 2.70 22.27 -23.15
CA GLU A 467 4.10 22.56 -22.81
C GLU A 467 5.04 21.50 -23.41
N SER A 468 4.72 20.21 -23.26
CA SER A 468 5.57 19.14 -23.79
C SER A 468 5.78 19.27 -25.30
N ASN A 469 4.71 19.54 -26.05
CA ASN A 469 4.81 19.73 -27.49
C ASN A 469 5.62 20.99 -27.86
N LEU A 470 5.43 22.10 -27.12
CA LEU A 470 6.18 23.33 -27.32
C LEU A 470 7.66 23.17 -26.97
N MET A 471 8.00 22.37 -25.95
CA MET A 471 9.39 22.12 -25.57
C MET A 471 10.18 21.37 -26.64
N GLU A 472 9.54 20.53 -27.44
CA GLU A 472 10.18 19.92 -28.61
C GLU A 472 10.55 20.98 -29.66
N ILE A 473 9.67 21.95 -29.89
CA ILE A 473 9.93 23.07 -30.78
C ILE A 473 11.06 23.95 -30.22
N VAL A 474 11.01 24.27 -28.92
CA VAL A 474 12.04 25.07 -28.24
C VAL A 474 13.44 24.46 -28.35
N LYS A 475 13.54 23.13 -28.26
CA LYS A 475 14.82 22.41 -28.45
C LYS A 475 15.41 22.59 -29.85
N LEU A 476 14.57 22.78 -30.87
CA LEU A 476 15.00 22.90 -32.26
C LEU A 476 15.34 24.34 -32.68
N ILE A 477 14.52 25.31 -32.26
CA ILE A 477 14.62 26.71 -32.77
C ILE A 477 14.86 27.77 -31.68
N GLY A 478 14.87 27.37 -30.40
CA GLY A 478 14.96 28.28 -29.25
C GLY A 478 13.62 28.85 -28.82
N GLY A 479 13.52 29.24 -27.55
CA GLY A 479 12.29 29.77 -26.95
C GLY A 479 11.94 31.20 -27.33
N ASP A 480 12.95 32.00 -27.75
CA ASP A 480 12.77 33.40 -28.07
C ASP A 480 11.91 33.64 -29.33
N VAL A 481 11.90 32.68 -30.24
CA VAL A 481 11.17 32.73 -31.52
C VAL A 481 9.68 32.44 -31.37
N LEU A 482 9.26 31.88 -30.22
CA LEU A 482 7.86 31.53 -29.99
C LEU A 482 6.97 32.78 -29.91
N PRO A 483 5.72 32.72 -30.42
CA PRO A 483 4.69 33.73 -30.14
C PRO A 483 4.41 33.89 -28.64
N ASP A 484 3.94 35.08 -28.22
CA ASP A 484 3.73 35.37 -26.80
C ASP A 484 2.65 34.50 -26.12
N ASP A 485 1.64 34.03 -26.86
CA ASP A 485 0.64 33.06 -26.37
C ASP A 485 1.26 31.70 -26.03
N GLN A 486 2.23 31.25 -26.83
CA GLN A 486 2.97 30.02 -26.57
C GLN A 486 3.97 30.22 -25.42
N LYS A 487 4.64 31.37 -25.34
CA LYS A 487 5.49 31.72 -24.20
C LYS A 487 4.69 31.78 -22.89
N LEU A 488 3.46 32.29 -22.94
CA LEU A 488 2.55 32.27 -21.80
C LEU A 488 2.21 30.83 -21.35
N THR A 489 1.92 29.95 -22.31
CA THR A 489 1.65 28.53 -22.01
C THR A 489 2.84 27.88 -21.29
N LEU A 490 4.09 28.12 -21.75
CA LEU A 490 5.28 27.63 -21.07
C LEU A 490 5.44 28.19 -19.65
N GLU A 491 5.12 29.47 -19.45
CA GLU A 491 5.23 30.12 -18.13
C GLU A 491 4.19 29.59 -17.16
N ILE A 492 2.95 29.44 -17.59
CA ILE A 492 1.88 28.85 -16.75
C ILE A 492 2.19 27.39 -16.43
N ALA A 493 2.71 26.62 -17.39
CA ALA A 493 3.17 25.25 -17.11
C ALA A 493 4.29 25.23 -16.05
N ARG A 494 5.22 26.21 -16.09
CA ARG A 494 6.23 26.38 -15.02
C ARG A 494 5.58 26.67 -13.67
N VAL A 495 4.57 27.53 -13.61
CA VAL A 495 3.79 27.80 -12.38
C VAL A 495 3.12 26.53 -11.87
N ILE A 496 2.50 25.73 -12.73
CA ILE A 496 1.88 24.46 -12.36
C ILE A 496 2.95 23.50 -11.79
N ARG A 497 4.06 23.32 -12.49
CA ARG A 497 5.12 22.40 -12.04
C ARG A 497 5.73 22.80 -10.71
N LEU A 498 6.15 24.04 -10.55
CA LEU A 498 6.85 24.51 -9.36
C LEU A 498 5.92 24.93 -8.22
N GLY A 499 4.77 25.50 -8.54
CA GLY A 499 3.81 25.99 -7.54
C GLY A 499 2.81 24.94 -7.06
N PHE A 500 2.45 23.97 -7.92
CA PHE A 500 1.41 23.01 -7.60
C PHE A 500 1.93 21.56 -7.52
N LEU A 501 2.64 21.07 -8.52
CA LEU A 501 3.09 19.66 -8.55
C LEU A 501 4.26 19.41 -7.62
N GLN A 502 5.23 20.32 -7.54
CA GLN A 502 6.34 20.20 -6.61
C GLN A 502 5.85 20.47 -5.18
N GLN A 503 6.12 19.54 -4.28
CA GLN A 503 5.69 19.57 -2.89
C GLN A 503 6.84 19.25 -1.95
N ASN A 504 7.01 20.06 -0.89
CA ASN A 504 8.10 19.90 0.06
C ASN A 504 7.65 19.08 1.28
N ALA A 505 8.14 17.86 1.39
CA ALA A 505 7.82 16.96 2.49
C ALA A 505 8.26 17.44 3.89
N PHE A 506 9.18 18.43 3.95
CA PHE A 506 9.73 18.96 5.20
C PHE A 506 9.12 20.30 5.63
N HIS A 507 8.26 20.89 4.80
CA HIS A 507 7.60 22.16 5.14
C HIS A 507 6.23 21.90 5.75
N LYS A 508 5.96 22.48 6.93
CA LYS A 508 4.73 22.22 7.72
C LYS A 508 3.43 22.42 6.95
N ASP A 509 3.35 23.43 6.07
CA ASP A 509 2.15 23.79 5.33
C ASP A 509 2.12 23.23 3.90
N ASP A 510 3.18 22.50 3.51
CA ASP A 510 3.31 21.90 2.17
C ASP A 510 3.45 20.38 2.20
N THR A 511 3.85 19.77 3.32
CA THR A 511 4.02 18.31 3.43
C THR A 511 2.69 17.56 3.28
N CYS A 512 1.59 18.14 3.75
CA CYS A 512 0.23 17.63 3.57
C CYS A 512 -0.70 18.80 3.30
N VAL A 513 -1.45 18.74 2.23
CA VAL A 513 -2.32 19.83 1.77
C VAL A 513 -3.76 19.35 1.69
N SER A 514 -4.68 20.09 2.33
CA SER A 514 -6.11 19.75 2.29
C SER A 514 -6.69 19.86 0.89
N MET A 515 -7.72 19.08 0.59
CA MET A 515 -8.42 19.10 -0.72
C MET A 515 -8.94 20.49 -1.06
N GLU A 516 -9.43 21.24 -0.07
CA GLU A 516 -9.91 22.60 -0.27
C GLU A 516 -8.77 23.54 -0.73
N LYS A 517 -7.61 23.46 -0.07
CA LYS A 517 -6.44 24.26 -0.48
C LYS A 517 -5.96 23.87 -1.87
N GLN A 518 -5.91 22.56 -2.16
CA GLN A 518 -5.53 22.06 -3.49
C GLN A 518 -6.45 22.63 -4.57
N PHE A 519 -7.75 22.58 -4.36
CA PHE A 519 -8.73 23.13 -5.31
C PHE A 519 -8.57 24.64 -5.51
N LYS A 520 -8.48 25.41 -4.43
CA LYS A 520 -8.28 26.87 -4.49
C LYS A 520 -6.96 27.25 -5.17
N MET A 521 -5.90 26.48 -4.99
CA MET A 521 -4.63 26.70 -5.73
C MET A 521 -4.82 26.51 -7.23
N MET A 522 -5.53 25.44 -7.67
CA MET A 522 -5.86 25.27 -9.09
C MET A 522 -6.66 26.45 -9.62
N GLU A 523 -7.62 26.94 -8.85
CA GLU A 523 -8.45 28.09 -9.21
C GLU A 523 -7.62 29.37 -9.41
N VAL A 524 -6.70 29.67 -8.51
CA VAL A 524 -5.81 30.84 -8.62
C VAL A 524 -4.90 30.73 -9.86
N ILE A 525 -4.33 29.57 -10.12
CA ILE A 525 -3.47 29.34 -11.29
C ILE A 525 -4.25 29.54 -12.60
N LEU A 526 -5.45 28.98 -12.69
CA LEU A 526 -6.28 29.11 -13.88
C LEU A 526 -6.80 30.54 -14.07
N TYR A 527 -7.06 31.25 -12.96
CA TYR A 527 -7.42 32.65 -13.00
C TYR A 527 -6.27 33.53 -13.52
N LEU A 528 -5.05 33.29 -13.03
CA LEU A 528 -3.85 33.95 -13.55
C LEU A 528 -3.68 33.70 -15.05
N TYR A 529 -3.87 32.45 -15.48
CA TYR A 529 -3.78 32.07 -16.90
C TYR A 529 -4.81 32.84 -17.74
N GLN A 530 -6.06 32.90 -17.30
CA GLN A 530 -7.12 33.62 -18.01
C GLN A 530 -6.79 35.11 -18.18
N LYS A 531 -6.43 35.80 -17.09
CA LYS A 531 -6.08 37.23 -17.11
C LYS A 531 -4.84 37.52 -17.96
N SER A 532 -3.80 36.68 -17.85
CA SER A 532 -2.59 36.81 -18.67
C SER A 532 -2.89 36.59 -20.16
N ARG A 533 -3.76 35.63 -20.50
CA ARG A 533 -4.18 35.38 -21.86
C ARG A 533 -4.97 36.54 -22.48
N GLU A 534 -5.82 37.21 -21.70
CA GLU A 534 -6.53 38.42 -22.13
C GLU A 534 -5.55 39.58 -22.45
N LEU A 535 -4.48 39.74 -21.64
CA LEU A 535 -3.44 40.76 -21.87
C LEU A 535 -2.64 40.44 -23.14
N VAL A 536 -2.22 39.21 -23.33
CA VAL A 536 -1.49 38.77 -24.54
C VAL A 536 -2.36 38.95 -25.80
N ALA A 537 -3.66 38.62 -25.73
CA ALA A 537 -4.60 38.85 -26.84
C ALA A 537 -4.77 40.34 -27.21
N ARG A 538 -4.50 41.25 -26.26
CA ARG A 538 -4.44 42.69 -26.52
C ARG A 538 -3.08 43.18 -27.01
N GLY A 539 -2.15 42.27 -27.29
CA GLY A 539 -0.82 42.58 -27.81
C GLY A 539 0.25 42.89 -26.76
N MET A 540 0.00 42.59 -25.47
CA MET A 540 1.00 42.78 -24.43
C MET A 540 2.08 41.71 -24.52
N PRO A 541 3.38 42.10 -24.65
CA PRO A 541 4.46 41.13 -24.71
C PRO A 541 4.62 40.34 -23.41
N MET A 542 5.01 39.08 -23.50
CA MET A 542 5.23 38.25 -22.33
C MET A 542 6.33 38.77 -21.38
N SER A 543 7.31 39.51 -21.90
CA SER A 543 8.35 40.16 -21.11
C SER A 543 7.80 41.19 -20.11
N VAL A 544 6.78 41.91 -20.51
CA VAL A 544 6.09 42.89 -19.64
C VAL A 544 5.34 42.18 -18.51
N LEU A 545 4.62 41.11 -18.85
CA LEU A 545 3.90 40.33 -17.85
C LEU A 545 4.86 39.70 -16.79
N LYS A 546 6.00 39.21 -17.22
CA LYS A 546 7.03 38.66 -16.31
C LYS A 546 7.65 39.70 -15.39
N ALA A 547 7.85 40.91 -15.87
CA ALA A 547 8.47 41.98 -15.09
C ALA A 547 7.68 42.37 -13.83
N GLU A 548 6.38 42.11 -13.80
CA GLU A 548 5.52 42.40 -12.64
C GLU A 548 5.64 41.35 -11.51
N GLY A 549 6.31 40.21 -11.76
CA GLY A 549 6.62 39.20 -10.76
C GLY A 549 5.43 38.42 -10.21
N ILE A 550 4.24 38.49 -10.84
CA ILE A 550 3.03 37.82 -10.36
C ILE A 550 3.14 36.28 -10.42
N PHE A 551 3.84 35.76 -11.43
CA PHE A 551 4.03 34.31 -11.58
C PHE A 551 4.82 33.72 -10.41
N GLU A 552 5.88 34.41 -9.95
CA GLU A 552 6.67 33.99 -8.78
C GLU A 552 5.84 34.04 -7.49
N LYS A 553 5.01 35.05 -7.32
CA LYS A 553 4.10 35.14 -6.17
C LYS A 553 3.12 33.96 -6.14
N VAL A 554 2.55 33.57 -7.29
CA VAL A 554 1.65 32.42 -7.36
C VAL A 554 2.38 31.11 -7.11
N ILE A 555 3.63 30.95 -7.53
CA ILE A 555 4.47 29.80 -7.18
C ILE A 555 4.69 29.72 -5.66
N ALA A 556 4.83 30.84 -4.98
CA ALA A 556 5.10 30.90 -3.53
C ALA A 556 3.87 30.56 -2.66
N ILE A 557 2.66 30.52 -3.22
CA ILE A 557 1.40 30.22 -2.49
C ILE A 557 1.54 28.99 -1.60
N LYS A 558 2.22 27.94 -2.08
CA LYS A 558 2.40 26.69 -1.34
C LYS A 558 3.08 26.86 0.02
N TYR A 559 3.88 27.91 0.20
CA TYR A 559 4.55 28.26 1.44
C TYR A 559 3.90 29.44 2.18
N ASP A 560 3.42 30.43 1.43
CA ASP A 560 2.93 31.70 1.98
C ASP A 560 1.51 31.57 2.56
N VAL A 561 0.75 30.57 2.12
CA VAL A 561 -0.62 30.34 2.61
C VAL A 561 -0.61 29.14 3.57
N PRO A 562 -0.78 29.37 4.88
CA PRO A 562 -0.91 28.28 5.85
C PRO A 562 -2.16 27.43 5.61
N ASN A 563 -2.13 26.17 6.04
CA ASN A 563 -3.27 25.25 5.88
C ASN A 563 -4.50 25.66 6.72
N ASP A 564 -4.31 26.43 7.78
CA ASP A 564 -5.35 26.91 8.69
C ASP A 564 -5.95 28.27 8.28
N ASN A 565 -5.40 28.94 7.26
CA ASN A 565 -5.87 30.25 6.82
C ASN A 565 -5.99 30.36 5.29
N LEU A 566 -6.97 29.65 4.74
CA LEU A 566 -7.20 29.63 3.29
C LEU A 566 -7.80 30.92 2.72
N GLN A 567 -8.27 31.86 3.58
CA GLN A 567 -8.78 33.16 3.13
C GLN A 567 -7.69 34.03 2.48
N LEU A 568 -6.43 33.76 2.79
CA LEU A 568 -5.30 34.41 2.13
C LEU A 568 -5.26 34.15 0.61
N LEU A 569 -5.84 33.06 0.11
CA LEU A 569 -5.94 32.79 -1.33
C LEU A 569 -6.80 33.81 -2.07
N ASP A 570 -7.78 34.42 -1.41
CA ASP A 570 -8.59 35.48 -2.01
C ASP A 570 -7.77 36.74 -2.26
N LEU A 571 -6.73 37.00 -1.44
CA LEU A 571 -5.79 38.11 -1.68
C LEU A 571 -4.98 37.90 -2.96
N TYR A 572 -4.65 36.69 -3.31
CA TYR A 572 -3.94 36.40 -4.57
C TYR A 572 -4.82 36.69 -5.79
N ARG A 573 -6.11 36.42 -5.73
CA ARG A 573 -7.05 36.83 -6.81
C ARG A 573 -7.04 38.33 -6.99
N LYS A 574 -7.11 39.09 -5.89
CA LYS A 574 -7.01 40.56 -5.94
C LYS A 574 -5.65 41.01 -6.49
N GLN A 575 -4.55 40.42 -6.08
CA GLN A 575 -3.23 40.76 -6.63
C GLN A 575 -3.13 40.48 -8.14
N ILE A 576 -3.84 39.47 -8.65
CA ILE A 576 -3.92 39.17 -10.09
C ILE A 576 -4.75 40.24 -10.80
N ASP A 577 -5.83 40.74 -10.20
CA ASP A 577 -6.62 41.88 -10.74
C ASP A 577 -5.80 43.16 -10.74
N ASP A 578 -5.12 43.50 -9.64
CA ASP A 578 -4.23 44.66 -9.55
C ASP A 578 -3.10 44.58 -10.61
N PHE A 579 -2.53 43.38 -10.81
CA PHE A 579 -1.56 43.13 -11.88
C PHE A 579 -2.15 43.38 -13.27
N TYR A 580 -3.36 42.90 -13.53
CA TYR A 580 -4.04 43.08 -14.81
C TYR A 580 -4.26 44.55 -15.12
N GLU A 581 -4.75 45.34 -14.15
CA GLU A 581 -4.96 46.79 -14.28
C GLU A 581 -3.64 47.55 -14.46
N ALA A 582 -2.61 47.23 -13.66
CA ALA A 582 -1.30 47.89 -13.75
C ALA A 582 -0.63 47.68 -15.13
N VAL A 583 -0.75 46.49 -15.72
CA VAL A 583 -0.21 46.23 -17.07
C VAL A 583 -1.00 47.02 -18.13
N LEU A 584 -2.31 47.16 -18.00
CA LEU A 584 -3.12 47.97 -18.92
C LEU A 584 -2.77 49.45 -18.85
N GLU A 585 -2.63 49.99 -17.64
CA GLU A 585 -2.31 51.43 -17.43
C GLU A 585 -0.92 51.80 -17.96
N LYS A 586 0.08 50.92 -17.80
CA LYS A 586 1.46 51.17 -18.28
C LYS A 586 1.58 51.17 -19.81
N ASN A 587 0.61 50.63 -20.52
CA ASN A 587 0.65 50.43 -21.97
C ASN A 587 -0.56 51.13 -22.68
N ALA A 588 -1.38 51.88 -21.93
CA ALA A 588 -2.38 52.83 -22.45
C ALA A 588 -1.73 54.16 -22.75
#